data_fc1cbb35093288e94689b71fca622e34
#
_entry.id   fc1cbb35093288e94689b71fca622e34
#
_cell.length_a   1.000
_cell.length_b   1.000
_cell.length_c   1.000
_cell.angle_alpha   90.00
_cell.angle_beta   90.00
_cell.angle_gamma   90.00
#
_symmetry.space_group_name_H-M   'P 1'
#
loop_
_entity.id
_entity.type
_entity.pdbx_description
1 polymer ?
#
loop_
_entity_poly.entity_id
_entity_poly.type
_entity_poly.pdbx_seq_one_letter_code
_entity_poly.pdbx_strand_id
1 'polypeptide(L)'
;MIGILGGMGTQAGLDFCNKLAVLNRGKIDQDYPLFLLYNKSNIPGRPESIGIQTSRLTNRFSNSKNKKKYKLVLDSLLKGCRLLKKDKCKFIVIPCNTAHYWYDDLKKKIKLPIINMPKEVYIHTKRSCKKNSPIGLLATEGTITVSYTHLRAHETLE
;
A
#
# COMPACT_ATOMS: atom_id res chain seq x y z
N MET A 1 8.67 -14.50 -9.36
CA MET A 1 8.62 -14.34 -7.90
C MET A 1 7.89 -13.03 -7.57
N ILE A 2 7.01 -13.06 -6.57
CA ILE A 2 6.27 -11.90 -6.06
C ILE A 2 7.09 -11.26 -4.95
N GLY A 3 7.29 -9.93 -4.96
CA GLY A 3 7.90 -9.20 -3.86
C GLY A 3 6.83 -8.62 -2.94
N ILE A 4 6.93 -8.89 -1.64
CA ILE A 4 6.00 -8.38 -0.62
C ILE A 4 6.78 -7.50 0.35
N LEU A 5 6.47 -6.19 0.37
CA LEU A 5 7.04 -5.25 1.33
C LEU A 5 6.09 -5.11 2.52
N GLY A 6 6.38 -5.87 3.56
CA GLY A 6 5.64 -5.88 4.83
C GLY A 6 6.24 -4.96 5.90
N GLY A 7 5.78 -5.14 7.14
CA GLY A 7 6.30 -4.43 8.32
C GLY A 7 5.53 -3.16 8.70
N MET A 8 4.40 -2.89 8.03
CA MET A 8 3.58 -1.69 8.21
C MET A 8 2.08 -1.95 8.52
N GLY A 9 1.61 -2.89 9.32
CA GLY A 9 2.26 -3.74 10.33
C GLY A 9 2.67 -5.12 9.83
N THR A 10 3.43 -5.73 10.66
CA THR A 10 3.96 -7.07 10.45
C THR A 10 2.83 -8.08 10.26
N GLN A 11 1.83 -8.06 11.11
CA GLN A 11 0.70 -9.01 11.05
C GLN A 11 -0.06 -8.92 9.72
N ALA A 12 -0.25 -7.72 9.17
CA ALA A 12 -0.89 -7.55 7.87
C ALA A 12 -0.07 -8.18 6.72
N GLY A 13 1.26 -8.10 6.80
CA GLY A 13 2.16 -8.75 5.83
C GLY A 13 2.09 -10.28 5.91
N LEU A 14 2.07 -10.83 7.12
CA LEU A 14 1.95 -12.28 7.34
C LEU A 14 0.58 -12.82 6.91
N ASP A 15 -0.49 -12.11 7.25
CA ASP A 15 -1.86 -12.46 6.82
C ASP A 15 -2.00 -12.42 5.29
N PHE A 16 -1.38 -11.45 4.64
CA PHE A 16 -1.34 -11.39 3.18
C PHE A 16 -0.63 -12.63 2.60
N CYS A 17 0.52 -13.03 3.15
CA CYS A 17 1.23 -14.23 2.68
C CYS A 17 0.41 -15.50 2.89
N ASN A 18 -0.25 -15.62 4.05
CA ASN A 18 -1.13 -16.76 4.32
C ASN A 18 -2.30 -16.82 3.32
N LYS A 19 -2.98 -15.69 3.08
CA LYS A 19 -4.06 -15.61 2.08
C LYS A 19 -3.57 -15.90 0.66
N LEU A 20 -2.37 -15.43 0.31
CA LEU A 20 -1.76 -15.74 -0.99
C LEU A 20 -1.57 -17.24 -1.17
N ALA A 21 -1.09 -17.94 -0.15
CA ALA A 21 -0.93 -19.40 -0.18
C ALA A 21 -2.28 -20.13 -0.23
N VAL A 22 -3.23 -19.75 0.61
CA VAL A 22 -4.57 -20.39 0.69
C VAL A 22 -5.35 -20.22 -0.61
N LEU A 23 -5.36 -19.02 -1.20
CA LEU A 23 -6.10 -18.73 -2.44
C LEU A 23 -5.45 -19.33 -3.69
N ASN A 24 -4.17 -19.68 -3.62
CA ASN A 24 -3.43 -20.28 -4.74
C ASN A 24 -2.89 -21.67 -4.35
N ARG A 25 -3.73 -22.46 -3.69
CA ARG A 25 -3.34 -23.76 -3.17
C ARG A 25 -2.99 -24.72 -4.31
N GLY A 26 -1.75 -25.17 -4.32
CA GLY A 26 -1.26 -26.20 -5.21
C GLY A 26 -1.56 -27.62 -4.72
N LYS A 27 -1.38 -28.61 -5.61
CA LYS A 27 -1.44 -30.02 -5.24
C LYS A 27 -0.15 -30.49 -4.57
N ILE A 28 0.96 -29.89 -4.95
CA ILE A 28 2.31 -30.14 -4.41
C ILE A 28 2.95 -28.79 -4.07
N ASP A 29 4.03 -28.79 -3.29
CA ASP A 29 4.69 -27.56 -2.82
C ASP A 29 5.17 -26.67 -3.97
N GLN A 30 5.56 -27.25 -5.09
CA GLN A 30 6.06 -26.53 -6.27
C GLN A 30 4.98 -25.73 -7.02
N ASP A 31 3.72 -26.04 -6.79
CA ASP A 31 2.58 -25.33 -7.41
C ASP A 31 2.25 -24.01 -6.69
N TYR A 32 2.76 -23.82 -5.46
CA TYR A 32 2.50 -22.59 -4.71
C TYR A 32 3.21 -21.38 -5.31
N PRO A 33 2.66 -20.17 -5.19
CA PRO A 33 3.28 -18.98 -5.73
C PRO A 33 4.61 -18.68 -5.05
N LEU A 34 5.66 -18.54 -5.83
CA LEU A 34 6.97 -18.14 -5.34
C LEU A 34 6.94 -16.66 -4.93
N PHE A 35 7.18 -16.36 -3.65
CA PHE A 35 7.22 -14.99 -3.13
C PHE A 35 8.38 -14.76 -2.16
N LEU A 36 8.76 -13.50 -2.01
CA LEU A 36 9.71 -13.02 -1.02
C LEU A 36 9.04 -11.97 -0.14
N LEU A 37 8.87 -12.25 1.15
CA LEU A 37 8.43 -11.28 2.14
C LEU A 37 9.64 -10.55 2.75
N TYR A 38 9.75 -9.26 2.50
CA TYR A 38 10.64 -8.40 3.25
C TYR A 38 9.87 -7.62 4.30
N ASN A 39 9.87 -8.13 5.54
CA ASN A 39 9.18 -7.50 6.66
C ASN A 39 10.05 -6.40 7.29
N LYS A 40 9.86 -5.17 6.82
CA LYS A 40 10.61 -3.98 7.27
C LYS A 40 9.83 -3.20 8.34
N SER A 41 9.88 -3.67 9.58
CA SER A 41 9.12 -3.09 10.69
C SER A 41 9.60 -1.71 11.17
N ASN A 42 10.82 -1.32 10.81
CA ASN A 42 11.42 -0.03 11.20
C ASN A 42 11.11 1.12 10.23
N ILE A 43 10.08 1.00 9.39
CA ILE A 43 9.58 2.13 8.59
C ILE A 43 8.85 3.11 9.52
N PRO A 44 9.17 4.42 9.51
CA PRO A 44 8.54 5.41 10.37
C PRO A 44 7.01 5.44 10.26
N GLY A 45 6.33 5.92 11.29
CA GLY A 45 4.88 6.07 11.33
C GLY A 45 4.35 6.82 10.09
N ARG A 46 3.38 6.23 9.38
CA ARG A 46 2.81 6.80 8.13
C ARG A 46 1.83 7.93 8.42
N PRO A 47 0.90 7.84 9.40
CA PRO A 47 -0.04 8.92 9.68
C PRO A 47 0.67 10.23 10.02
N GLU A 48 1.66 10.21 10.90
CA GLU A 48 2.42 11.38 11.32
C GLU A 48 3.26 11.96 10.18
N SER A 49 3.56 11.16 9.18
CA SER A 49 4.38 11.56 8.03
C SER A 49 3.57 12.16 6.89
N ILE A 50 2.25 11.96 6.88
CA ILE A 50 1.31 12.57 5.94
C ILE A 50 0.80 13.93 6.47
N GLY A 51 1.17 14.31 7.68
CA GLY A 51 0.71 15.55 8.31
C GLY A 51 -0.70 15.45 8.89
N ILE A 52 -1.21 14.24 9.05
CA ILE A 52 -2.45 13.96 9.78
C ILE A 52 -2.13 14.14 11.26
N GLN A 53 -2.49 15.29 11.81
CA GLN A 53 -2.50 15.47 13.25
C GLN A 53 -3.81 14.91 13.79
N THR A 54 -3.74 14.15 14.85
CA THR A 54 -4.87 13.59 15.60
C THR A 54 -5.75 14.66 16.29
N SER A 55 -5.45 15.93 16.12
CA SER A 55 -6.28 17.04 16.61
C SER A 55 -6.95 17.78 15.45
N ARG A 56 -8.26 17.79 15.48
CA ARG A 56 -9.18 18.38 14.49
C ARG A 56 -9.08 19.89 14.27
N LEU A 57 -8.04 20.58 14.77
CA LEU A 57 -8.08 22.06 14.92
C LEU A 57 -6.93 22.85 14.29
N THR A 58 -5.98 22.25 13.58
CA THR A 58 -4.95 23.09 12.95
C THR A 58 -4.78 22.77 11.47
N ASN A 59 -5.20 23.72 10.68
CA ASN A 59 -4.94 23.81 9.25
C ASN A 59 -3.44 23.79 8.92
N ARG A 60 -3.10 23.02 7.86
CA ARG A 60 -2.09 23.26 6.83
C ARG A 60 -0.74 22.56 6.84
N PHE A 61 -0.54 21.95 5.70
CA PHE A 61 0.61 21.51 4.93
C PHE A 61 1.82 22.48 4.85
N SER A 62 2.23 23.12 5.92
CA SER A 62 3.28 24.15 5.85
C SER A 62 4.33 24.01 6.95
N ASN A 63 4.87 22.80 7.18
CA ASN A 63 6.01 22.69 8.07
C ASN A 63 7.12 21.84 7.46
N SER A 64 8.35 22.37 7.45
CA SER A 64 9.57 21.69 7.06
C SER A 64 9.76 20.34 7.76
N LYS A 65 9.22 20.18 8.98
CA LYS A 65 9.17 18.91 9.72
C LYS A 65 8.37 17.81 9.01
N ASN A 66 7.22 18.14 8.41
CA ASN A 66 6.39 17.17 7.70
C ASN A 66 7.06 16.70 6.39
N LYS A 67 7.72 17.61 5.67
CA LYS A 67 8.49 17.28 4.48
C LYS A 67 9.65 16.33 4.79
N LYS A 68 10.32 16.53 5.92
CA LYS A 68 11.40 15.62 6.39
C LYS A 68 10.86 14.24 6.74
N LYS A 69 9.75 14.15 7.46
CA LYS A 69 9.08 12.88 7.80
C LYS A 69 8.59 12.15 6.56
N TYR A 70 7.93 12.85 5.62
CA TYR A 70 7.53 12.31 4.32
C TYR A 70 8.70 11.64 3.60
N LYS A 71 9.82 12.35 3.50
CA LYS A 71 11.03 11.86 2.84
C LYS A 71 11.62 10.64 3.54
N LEU A 72 11.64 10.61 4.86
CA LEU A 72 12.14 9.45 5.63
C LEU A 72 11.34 8.18 5.34
N VAL A 73 10.01 8.27 5.26
CA VAL A 73 9.16 7.14 4.90
C VAL A 73 9.41 6.73 3.45
N LEU A 74 9.42 7.69 2.52
CA LEU A 74 9.70 7.41 1.11
C LEU A 74 11.04 6.69 0.91
N ASP A 75 12.11 7.20 1.52
CA ASP A 75 13.44 6.60 1.41
C ASP A 75 13.48 5.19 2.00
N SER A 76 12.75 4.97 3.09
CA SER A 76 12.64 3.65 3.73
C SER A 76 11.88 2.65 2.85
N LEU A 77 10.77 3.07 2.24
CA LEU A 77 10.01 2.27 1.27
C LEU A 77 10.85 1.95 0.04
N LEU A 78 11.55 2.96 -0.51
CA LEU A 78 12.44 2.79 -1.66
C LEU A 78 13.55 1.77 -1.38
N LYS A 79 14.15 1.78 -0.19
CA LYS A 79 15.16 0.78 0.21
C LYS A 79 14.58 -0.63 0.15
N GLY A 80 13.38 -0.83 0.71
CA GLY A 80 12.69 -2.12 0.66
C GLY A 80 12.37 -2.56 -0.77
N CYS A 81 11.81 -1.68 -1.57
CA CYS A 81 11.50 -1.98 -2.98
C CYS A 81 12.75 -2.30 -3.81
N ARG A 82 13.86 -1.59 -3.58
CA ARG A 82 15.14 -1.88 -4.27
C ARG A 82 15.70 -3.24 -3.91
N LEU A 83 15.57 -3.67 -2.64
CA LEU A 83 15.98 -5.00 -2.21
C LEU A 83 15.16 -6.07 -2.96
N LEU A 84 13.84 -5.97 -2.96
CA LEU A 84 12.97 -6.90 -3.69
C LEU A 84 13.27 -6.92 -5.21
N LYS A 85 13.59 -5.75 -5.79
CA LYS A 85 14.01 -5.67 -7.19
C LYS A 85 15.35 -6.37 -7.43
N LYS A 86 16.33 -6.20 -6.53
CA LYS A 86 17.64 -6.87 -6.59
C LYS A 86 17.47 -8.39 -6.59
N ASP A 87 16.54 -8.89 -5.80
CA ASP A 87 16.21 -10.33 -5.70
C ASP A 87 15.28 -10.81 -6.84
N LYS A 88 15.23 -10.07 -7.95
CA LYS A 88 14.53 -10.45 -9.20
C LYS A 88 13.02 -10.68 -9.03
N CYS A 89 12.37 -10.00 -8.09
CA CYS A 89 10.92 -9.96 -8.04
C CYS A 89 10.36 -9.32 -9.31
N LYS A 90 9.25 -9.88 -9.85
CA LYS A 90 8.61 -9.39 -11.08
C LYS A 90 7.71 -8.18 -10.82
N PHE A 91 7.12 -8.11 -9.65
CA PHE A 91 6.29 -6.99 -9.17
C PHE A 91 6.29 -6.96 -7.64
N ILE A 92 5.82 -5.84 -7.09
CA ILE A 92 5.79 -5.60 -5.64
C ILE A 92 4.36 -5.42 -5.17
N VAL A 93 4.03 -6.02 -4.02
CA VAL A 93 2.82 -5.77 -3.25
C VAL A 93 3.20 -5.15 -1.92
N ILE A 94 2.42 -4.15 -1.48
CA ILE A 94 2.60 -3.47 -0.19
C ILE A 94 1.30 -3.63 0.61
N PRO A 95 1.19 -4.61 1.53
CA PRO A 95 -0.01 -4.84 2.34
C PRO A 95 -0.22 -3.77 3.42
N CYS A 96 -0.36 -2.53 2.99
CA CYS A 96 -0.57 -1.37 3.84
C CYS A 96 -1.28 -0.26 3.06
N ASN A 97 -2.53 0.04 3.39
CA ASN A 97 -3.29 1.10 2.72
C ASN A 97 -2.57 2.45 2.78
N THR A 98 -2.17 2.89 3.96
CA THR A 98 -1.55 4.20 4.16
C THR A 98 -0.23 4.36 3.42
N ALA A 99 0.52 3.27 3.16
CA ALA A 99 1.76 3.34 2.40
C ALA A 99 1.54 3.74 0.93
N HIS A 100 0.33 3.57 0.40
CA HIS A 100 -0.03 3.97 -0.96
C HIS A 100 -0.09 5.49 -1.16
N TYR A 101 0.01 6.28 -0.09
CA TYR A 101 0.23 7.72 -0.19
C TYR A 101 1.51 8.07 -0.95
N TRP A 102 2.52 7.19 -0.92
CA TRP A 102 3.78 7.32 -1.65
C TRP A 102 3.80 6.54 -2.97
N TYR A 103 2.66 6.00 -3.41
CA TYR A 103 2.59 5.11 -4.57
C TYR A 103 3.18 5.72 -5.84
N ASP A 104 2.82 6.95 -6.18
CA ASP A 104 3.29 7.62 -7.41
C ASP A 104 4.79 7.89 -7.37
N ASP A 105 5.33 8.30 -6.23
CA ASP A 105 6.78 8.48 -6.05
C ASP A 105 7.55 7.16 -6.13
N LEU A 106 7.00 6.09 -5.57
CA LEU A 106 7.58 4.75 -5.67
C LEU A 106 7.57 4.28 -7.12
N LYS A 107 6.43 4.39 -7.80
CA LYS A 107 6.27 3.99 -9.22
C LYS A 107 7.27 4.70 -10.12
N LYS A 108 7.45 6.02 -9.96
CA LYS A 108 8.43 6.82 -10.73
C LYS A 108 9.87 6.37 -10.50
N LYS A 109 10.23 5.96 -9.27
CA LYS A 109 11.64 5.73 -8.86
C LYS A 109 12.09 4.28 -8.97
N ILE A 110 11.18 3.30 -8.90
CA ILE A 110 11.55 1.88 -8.83
C ILE A 110 11.62 1.21 -10.20
N LYS A 111 10.86 1.66 -11.17
CA LYS A 111 10.79 1.01 -12.51
C LYS A 111 10.57 -0.51 -12.41
N LEU A 112 9.66 -0.90 -11.53
CA LEU A 112 9.14 -2.25 -11.34
C LEU A 112 7.64 -2.10 -11.02
N PRO A 113 6.75 -2.94 -11.59
CA PRO A 113 5.33 -2.86 -11.28
C PRO A 113 5.07 -2.94 -9.78
N ILE A 114 4.28 -2.02 -9.24
CA ILE A 114 3.79 -2.03 -7.86
C ILE A 114 2.28 -2.13 -7.95
N ILE A 115 1.70 -3.14 -7.31
CA ILE A 115 0.25 -3.29 -7.25
C ILE A 115 -0.34 -2.18 -6.37
N ASN A 116 -1.30 -1.43 -6.93
CA ASN A 116 -2.03 -0.42 -6.17
C ASN A 116 -3.19 -1.08 -5.44
N MET A 117 -2.95 -1.50 -4.20
CA MET A 117 -3.93 -2.24 -3.40
C MET A 117 -5.28 -1.48 -3.24
N PRO A 118 -5.34 -0.18 -2.90
CA PRO A 118 -6.60 0.56 -2.86
C PRO A 118 -7.38 0.51 -4.19
N LYS A 119 -6.70 0.63 -5.31
CA LYS A 119 -7.32 0.53 -6.65
C LYS A 119 -7.86 -0.87 -6.91
N GLU A 120 -7.12 -1.91 -6.56
CA GLU A 120 -7.57 -3.31 -6.74
C GLU A 120 -8.79 -3.62 -5.86
N VAL A 121 -8.82 -3.13 -4.62
CA VAL A 121 -9.99 -3.22 -3.74
C VAL A 121 -11.20 -2.53 -4.36
N TYR A 122 -11.04 -1.31 -4.90
CA TYR A 122 -12.11 -0.59 -5.59
C TYR A 122 -12.64 -1.37 -6.80
N ILE A 123 -11.76 -1.86 -7.66
CA ILE A 123 -12.14 -2.64 -8.85
C ILE A 123 -12.91 -3.92 -8.43
N HIS A 124 -12.41 -4.63 -7.42
CA HIS A 124 -13.06 -5.82 -6.91
C HIS A 124 -14.46 -5.50 -6.35
N THR A 125 -14.57 -4.46 -5.54
CA THR A 125 -15.84 -4.03 -4.94
C THR A 125 -16.86 -3.64 -6.02
N LYS A 126 -16.42 -2.87 -7.04
CA LYS A 126 -17.29 -2.47 -8.17
C LYS A 126 -17.82 -3.69 -8.95
N ARG A 127 -17.04 -4.77 -9.05
CA ARG A 127 -17.46 -6.01 -9.71
C ARG A 127 -18.37 -6.87 -8.86
N SER A 128 -18.22 -6.83 -7.54
CA SER A 128 -18.93 -7.68 -6.58
C SER A 128 -20.26 -7.07 -6.10
N CYS A 129 -20.44 -5.77 -6.22
CA CYS A 129 -21.64 -5.06 -5.80
C CYS A 129 -22.56 -4.75 -6.99
N LYS A 130 -23.87 -4.67 -6.73
CA LYS A 130 -24.84 -4.18 -7.72
C LYS A 130 -24.52 -2.70 -8.04
N LYS A 131 -24.79 -2.31 -9.29
CA LYS A 131 -24.64 -0.91 -9.74
C LYS A 131 -25.45 0.01 -8.78
N ASN A 132 -24.82 1.11 -8.36
CA ASN A 132 -25.40 2.09 -7.41
C ASN A 132 -25.67 1.59 -5.98
N SER A 133 -25.11 0.44 -5.58
CA SER A 133 -25.18 0.04 -4.17
C SER A 133 -24.31 0.98 -3.31
N PRO A 134 -24.82 1.47 -2.16
CA PRO A 134 -24.02 2.24 -1.23
C PRO A 134 -22.92 1.35 -0.64
N ILE A 135 -21.71 1.87 -0.56
CA ILE A 135 -20.56 1.18 0.01
C ILE A 135 -20.05 2.00 1.19
N GLY A 136 -20.05 1.40 2.38
CA GLY A 136 -19.45 2.00 3.57
C GLY A 136 -17.94 1.76 3.62
N LEU A 137 -17.16 2.82 3.86
CA LEU A 137 -15.73 2.73 4.11
C LEU A 137 -15.45 2.98 5.60
N LEU A 138 -15.03 1.94 6.31
CA LEU A 138 -14.53 2.04 7.67
C LEU A 138 -13.00 1.94 7.64
N ALA A 139 -12.31 3.05 7.93
CA ALA A 139 -10.87 3.11 7.79
C ALA A 139 -10.24 4.19 8.69
N THR A 140 -8.92 4.11 8.89
CA THR A 140 -8.18 5.19 9.54
C THR A 140 -8.14 6.44 8.66
N GLU A 141 -7.97 7.61 9.26
CA GLU A 141 -7.86 8.89 8.55
C GLU A 141 -6.78 8.85 7.45
N GLY A 142 -5.64 8.21 7.73
CA GLY A 142 -4.58 8.01 6.73
C GLY A 142 -5.02 7.15 5.54
N THR A 143 -5.85 6.14 5.76
CA THR A 143 -6.40 5.32 4.69
C THR A 143 -7.46 6.08 3.89
N ILE A 144 -8.32 6.84 4.56
CA ILE A 144 -9.32 7.70 3.90
C ILE A 144 -8.63 8.72 2.98
N THR A 145 -7.56 9.36 3.45
CA THR A 145 -6.79 10.31 2.65
C THR A 145 -6.23 9.69 1.37
N VAL A 146 -5.68 8.48 1.47
CA VAL A 146 -5.14 7.74 0.30
C VAL A 146 -6.25 7.31 -0.65
N SER A 147 -7.32 6.70 -0.12
CA SER A 147 -8.43 6.18 -0.93
C SER A 147 -9.21 7.30 -1.61
N TYR A 148 -9.43 8.43 -0.92
CA TYR A 148 -10.18 9.56 -1.44
C TYR A 148 -9.47 10.25 -2.62
N THR A 149 -8.16 10.37 -2.58
CA THR A 149 -7.39 10.89 -3.73
C THR A 149 -7.45 9.97 -4.94
N HIS A 150 -7.47 8.65 -4.73
CA HIS A 150 -7.53 7.68 -5.81
C HIS A 150 -8.96 7.46 -6.34
N LEU A 151 -9.98 7.52 -5.49
CA LEU A 151 -11.38 7.37 -5.89
C LEU A 151 -11.88 8.60 -6.66
N ARG A 152 -11.56 9.83 -6.22
CA ARG A 152 -11.90 11.06 -6.95
C ARG A 152 -11.30 11.13 -8.36
N ALA A 153 -10.09 10.61 -8.56
CA ALA A 153 -9.48 10.58 -9.89
C ALA A 153 -10.23 9.68 -10.88
N HIS A 154 -11.13 8.82 -10.40
CA HIS A 154 -11.96 7.96 -11.25
C HIS A 154 -13.41 8.44 -11.40
N GLU A 155 -13.90 9.31 -10.52
CA GLU A 155 -15.22 9.95 -10.66
C GLU A 155 -15.24 11.05 -11.75
N THR A 156 -14.09 11.61 -12.09
CA THR A 156 -13.97 12.67 -13.10
C THR A 156 -13.82 12.14 -14.53
N LEU A 157 -13.86 10.83 -14.74
CA LEU A 157 -13.75 10.19 -16.07
C LEU A 157 -15.08 9.63 -16.60
N GLU A 158 -16.17 9.86 -15.91
CA GLU A 158 -17.54 9.59 -16.38
C GLU A 158 -18.29 10.90 -16.67
#